data_c8fc65890a254694dc61fd1bf3dcc9ac
#
_entry.id   c8fc65890a254694dc61fd1bf3dcc9ac
#
_cell.length_a   1.000
_cell.length_b   1.000
_cell.length_c   1.000
_cell.angle_alpha   90.00
_cell.angle_beta   90.00
_cell.angle_gamma   90.00
#
_symmetry.space_group_name_H-M   'P 1'
#
loop_
_entity.id
_entity.type
_entity.pdbx_description
1 polymer ?
#
loop_
_entity_poly.entity_id
_entity_poly.type
_entity_poly.pdbx_seq_one_letter_code
_entity_poly.pdbx_strand_id
1 'polypeptide(L)'
;XXXMGASARAAHEAGGRVVGIMPAFLRSRERLFDDVETIVVTSMHERKQLMYDESDVFVVAPGGVGTLEEVVELLSWKRLDLHAKPVIFLNLDGFWDGFFTLI
;
A
#
# COMPACT_ATOMS: atom_id res chain seq x y z
N UNK A 1 -9.62 4.01 -4.08
CA UNK A 1 -9.11 3.13 -4.52
C UNK A 1 -9.03 2.71 -5.96
N UNK A 2 -8.84 3.36 -6.49
CA UNK A 2 -8.82 3.12 -7.85
C UNK A 2 -7.60 2.48 -8.35
N UNK A 3 -6.56 2.78 -7.98
CA UNK A 3 -5.31 2.22 -8.34
C UNK A 3 -5.10 0.88 -7.70
N MET A 4 -5.45 0.84 -6.56
CA MET A 4 -5.25 -0.46 -5.91
C MET A 4 -6.19 -1.53 -6.46
N GLY A 5 -7.43 -1.16 -6.67
CA GLY A 5 -8.38 -2.12 -7.21
C GLY A 5 -7.99 -2.63 -8.59
N ALA A 6 -7.55 -1.70 -9.43
CA ALA A 6 -7.15 -2.09 -10.78
C ALA A 6 -5.92 -3.01 -10.76
N SER A 7 -4.95 -2.71 -9.93
CA SER A 7 -3.75 -3.54 -9.87
C SER A 7 -4.05 -4.91 -9.29
N ALA A 8 -4.92 -4.96 -8.29
CA ALA A 8 -5.32 -6.24 -7.70
C ALA A 8 -6.04 -7.11 -8.73
N ARG A 9 -6.96 -6.50 -9.48
CA ARG A 9 -7.69 -7.24 -10.51
C ARG A 9 -6.76 -7.74 -11.60
N ALA A 10 -5.85 -6.89 -12.04
CA ALA A 10 -4.93 -7.28 -13.11
C ALA A 10 -4.02 -8.43 -12.68
N ALA A 11 -3.52 -8.35 -11.46
CA ALA A 11 -2.66 -9.43 -10.95
C ALA A 11 -3.45 -10.73 -10.80
N HIS A 12 -4.67 -10.64 -10.30
CA HIS A 12 -5.52 -11.82 -10.14
C HIS A 12 -5.83 -12.47 -11.51
N GLU A 13 -6.20 -11.64 -12.49
CA GLU A 13 -6.54 -12.16 -13.80
C GLU A 13 -5.33 -12.76 -14.53
N ALA A 14 -4.14 -12.31 -14.16
CA ALA A 14 -2.92 -12.87 -14.73
C ALA A 14 -2.45 -14.14 -14.02
N GLY A 15 -3.20 -14.59 -13.02
CA GLY A 15 -2.87 -15.82 -12.31
C GLY A 15 -2.02 -15.62 -11.07
N GLY A 16 -1.80 -14.38 -10.65
CA GLY A 16 -1.04 -14.11 -9.46
C GLY A 16 -1.88 -14.21 -8.19
N ARG A 17 -1.20 -14.40 -7.06
CA ARG A 17 -1.88 -14.38 -5.78
C ARG A 17 -1.99 -12.94 -5.30
N VAL A 18 -3.19 -12.55 -4.90
CA VAL A 18 -3.45 -11.21 -4.39
C VAL A 18 -4.05 -11.32 -3.00
N VAL A 19 -3.52 -10.54 -2.07
CA VAL A 19 -4.04 -10.51 -0.72
C VAL A 19 -4.33 -9.06 -0.34
N GLY A 20 -5.57 -8.77 0.01
CA GLY A 20 -5.95 -7.45 0.48
C GLY A 20 -5.93 -7.42 2.01
N ILE A 21 -5.53 -6.30 2.57
CA ILE A 21 -5.52 -6.15 4.03
C ILE A 21 -6.38 -4.96 4.38
N MET A 22 -7.45 -5.21 5.12
CA MET A 22 -8.51 -4.24 5.35
C MET A 22 -8.80 -4.08 6.83
N PRO A 23 -8.71 -2.86 7.38
CA PRO A 23 -9.17 -2.63 8.75
C PRO A 23 -10.69 -2.84 8.82
N ALA A 24 -11.14 -3.47 9.88
CA ALA A 24 -12.56 -3.81 10.00
C ALA A 24 -13.45 -2.57 9.92
N PHE A 25 -13.00 -1.46 10.51
CA PHE A 25 -13.84 -0.25 10.54
C PHE A 25 -13.97 0.43 9.18
N LEU A 26 -13.14 0.08 8.21
CA LEU A 26 -13.24 0.63 6.87
C LEU A 26 -14.00 -0.28 5.91
N ARG A 27 -14.38 -1.46 6.39
CA ARG A 27 -14.95 -2.45 5.49
C ARG A 27 -16.22 -1.98 4.79
N SER A 28 -17.05 -1.21 5.49
CA SER A 28 -18.29 -0.72 4.91
C SER A 28 -18.07 0.46 3.96
N ARG A 29 -16.91 1.10 4.03
CA ARG A 29 -16.62 2.29 3.23
C ARG A 29 -15.86 1.99 1.95
N GLU A 30 -15.09 0.92 1.94
CA GLU A 30 -14.26 0.59 0.79
C GLU A 30 -14.81 -0.64 0.10
N ARG A 31 -14.84 -0.57 -1.21
CA ARG A 31 -15.28 -1.72 -1.97
C ARG A 31 -14.13 -2.70 -2.08
N LEU A 32 -14.42 -3.93 -1.72
CA LEU A 32 -13.44 -4.99 -1.81
C LEU A 32 -13.60 -5.71 -3.14
N PHE A 33 -12.48 -6.12 -3.71
CA PHE A 33 -12.51 -7.01 -4.85
C PHE A 33 -12.71 -8.41 -4.29
N ASP A 34 -13.95 -8.90 -4.39
CA ASP A 34 -14.35 -10.12 -3.68
C ASP A 34 -13.63 -11.37 -4.14
N ASP A 35 -13.02 -11.34 -5.30
CA ASP A 35 -12.36 -12.53 -5.84
C ASP A 35 -10.98 -12.78 -5.23
N VAL A 36 -10.47 -11.87 -4.42
CA VAL A 36 -9.15 -12.04 -3.85
C VAL A 36 -9.23 -12.26 -2.34
N GLU A 37 -8.21 -12.92 -1.82
CA GLU A 37 -8.11 -13.16 -0.39
C GLU A 37 -8.03 -11.83 0.36
N THR A 38 -8.79 -11.70 1.43
CA THR A 38 -8.78 -10.48 2.22
C THR A 38 -8.55 -10.82 3.68
N ILE A 39 -7.57 -10.16 4.28
CA ILE A 39 -7.28 -10.31 5.70
C ILE A 39 -7.84 -9.08 6.41
N VAL A 40 -8.74 -9.29 7.36
CA VAL A 40 -9.35 -8.21 8.11
C VAL A 40 -8.56 -8.01 9.40
N VAL A 41 -8.10 -6.78 9.62
CA VAL A 41 -7.33 -6.46 10.82
C VAL A 41 -8.11 -5.47 11.68
N THR A 42 -7.65 -5.29 12.93
CA THR A 42 -8.41 -4.50 13.89
C THR A 42 -7.99 -3.04 13.97
N SER A 43 -6.84 -2.69 13.41
CA SER A 43 -6.36 -1.31 13.50
C SER A 43 -5.51 -0.95 12.29
N MET A 44 -5.31 0.35 12.11
CA MET A 44 -4.41 0.81 11.05
C MET A 44 -2.96 0.41 11.33
N HIS A 45 -2.59 0.38 12.60
CA HIS A 45 -1.25 -0.04 12.96
C HIS A 45 -1.02 -1.51 12.55
N GLU A 46 -1.98 -2.36 12.86
CA GLU A 46 -1.88 -3.78 12.49
C GLU A 46 -1.84 -3.94 10.97
N ARG A 47 -2.62 -3.12 10.26
CA ARG A 47 -2.62 -3.16 8.80
C ARG A 47 -1.23 -2.87 8.24
N LYS A 48 -0.61 -1.79 8.71
CA LYS A 48 0.70 -1.41 8.20
C LYS A 48 1.76 -2.44 8.57
N GLN A 49 1.69 -2.96 9.79
CA GLN A 49 2.65 -3.95 10.23
C GLN A 49 2.58 -5.21 9.38
N LEU A 50 1.37 -5.66 9.09
CA LEU A 50 1.18 -6.87 8.30
C LEU A 50 1.64 -6.65 6.86
N MET A 51 1.28 -5.52 6.27
CA MET A 51 1.73 -5.22 4.91
C MET A 51 3.26 -5.17 4.85
N TYR A 52 3.86 -4.56 5.85
CA TYR A 52 5.30 -4.46 5.91
C TYR A 52 5.95 -5.86 6.04
N ASP A 53 5.43 -6.68 6.95
CA ASP A 53 6.03 -7.99 7.21
C ASP A 53 5.90 -8.92 6.02
N GLU A 54 4.80 -8.82 5.28
CA GLU A 54 4.52 -9.74 4.19
C GLU A 54 5.09 -9.32 2.85
N SER A 55 5.71 -8.15 2.78
CA SER A 55 6.19 -7.61 1.51
C SER A 55 7.70 -7.67 1.41
N ASP A 56 8.19 -7.87 0.21
CA ASP A 56 9.63 -7.83 -0.07
C ASP A 56 10.03 -6.49 -0.68
N VAL A 57 9.07 -5.83 -1.30
CA VAL A 57 9.29 -4.53 -1.94
C VAL A 57 7.97 -3.77 -1.86
N PHE A 58 8.07 -2.45 -1.77
CA PHE A 58 6.89 -1.60 -1.71
C PHE A 58 6.79 -0.76 -2.96
N VAL A 59 5.60 -0.72 -3.55
CA VAL A 59 5.33 0.10 -4.72
C VAL A 59 4.29 1.14 -4.33
N VAL A 60 4.63 2.40 -4.48
CA VAL A 60 3.78 3.50 -4.06
C VAL A 60 3.12 4.12 -5.27
N ALA A 61 1.81 3.91 -5.39
CA ALA A 61 1.03 4.51 -6.47
C ALA A 61 0.57 5.91 -6.05
N PRO A 62 0.20 6.76 -7.01
CA PRO A 62 -0.37 8.05 -6.66
C PRO A 62 -1.55 7.89 -5.71
N GLY A 63 -1.64 8.77 -4.73
CA GLY A 63 -2.69 8.68 -3.74
C GLY A 63 -2.75 9.93 -2.89
N GLY A 64 -3.60 9.90 -1.88
CA GLY A 64 -3.84 11.05 -1.04
C GLY A 64 -3.17 10.97 0.32
N VAL A 65 -3.84 11.54 1.32
CA VAL A 65 -3.27 11.67 2.65
C VAL A 65 -2.97 10.30 3.27
N GLY A 66 -3.84 9.33 3.05
CA GLY A 66 -3.60 8.00 3.60
C GLY A 66 -2.35 7.36 3.04
N THR A 67 -2.12 7.53 1.73
CA THR A 67 -0.92 7.03 1.10
C THR A 67 0.32 7.73 1.66
N LEU A 68 0.24 9.05 1.83
CA LEU A 68 1.35 9.80 2.41
C LEU A 68 1.70 9.32 3.80
N GLU A 69 0.70 9.05 4.61
CA GLU A 69 0.94 8.60 5.98
C GLU A 69 1.72 7.28 5.98
N GLU A 70 1.32 6.36 5.12
CA GLU A 70 2.01 5.08 5.02
C GLU A 70 3.43 5.23 4.48
N VAL A 71 3.59 6.06 3.46
CA VAL A 71 4.89 6.25 2.82
C VAL A 71 5.88 6.91 3.77
N VAL A 72 5.44 7.94 4.48
CA VAL A 72 6.33 8.63 5.39
C VAL A 72 6.81 7.69 6.49
N GLU A 73 5.93 6.84 6.99
CA GLU A 73 6.35 5.89 8.01
C GLU A 73 7.34 4.86 7.45
N LEU A 74 7.10 4.36 6.24
CA LEU A 74 8.03 3.43 5.60
C LEU A 74 9.41 4.04 5.45
N LEU A 75 9.47 5.28 5.00
CA LEU A 75 10.75 5.94 4.80
C LEU A 75 11.43 6.24 6.13
N SER A 76 10.64 6.59 7.13
CA SER A 76 11.19 6.82 8.45
C SER A 76 11.82 5.56 9.02
N TRP A 77 11.13 4.43 8.89
CA TRP A 77 11.67 3.16 9.37
C TRP A 77 12.94 2.77 8.63
N LYS A 78 12.96 3.00 7.31
CA LYS A 78 14.12 2.68 6.51
C LYS A 78 15.32 3.53 6.93
N ARG A 79 15.08 4.82 7.20
CA ARG A 79 16.13 5.72 7.65
C ARG A 79 16.72 5.29 8.99
N LEU A 80 15.88 4.69 9.84
CA LEU A 80 16.31 4.20 11.15
C LEU A 80 16.89 2.79 11.09
N ASP A 81 17.07 2.27 9.88
CA ASP A 81 17.62 0.93 9.65
C ASP A 81 16.73 -0.19 10.20
N LEU A 82 15.44 0.09 10.32
CA LEU A 82 14.51 -0.96 10.74
C LEU A 82 14.15 -1.89 9.61
N HIS A 83 14.44 -1.48 8.37
CA HIS A 83 14.33 -2.37 7.22
C HIS A 83 15.21 -1.87 6.10
N ALA A 84 15.44 -2.76 5.13
CA ALA A 84 16.20 -2.41 3.94
C ALA A 84 15.43 -2.76 2.67
N LYS A 85 14.11 -2.88 2.77
CA LYS A 85 13.28 -3.25 1.62
C LYS A 85 13.14 -2.07 0.66
N PRO A 86 13.22 -2.32 -0.65
CA PRO A 86 13.11 -1.22 -1.63
C PRO A 86 11.72 -0.57 -1.60
N VAL A 87 11.70 0.73 -1.81
CA VAL A 87 10.47 1.50 -1.93
C VAL A 87 10.49 2.18 -3.29
N ILE A 88 9.56 1.81 -4.15
CA ILE A 88 9.53 2.27 -5.54
C ILE A 88 8.29 3.14 -5.75
N PHE A 89 8.50 4.35 -6.23
CA PHE A 89 7.38 5.26 -6.50
C PHE A 89 6.98 5.16 -7.96
N LEU A 90 5.69 4.98 -8.20
CA LEU A 90 5.14 5.11 -9.54
C LEU A 90 4.88 6.59 -9.77
N ASN A 91 5.81 7.25 -10.40
CA ASN A 91 5.72 8.70 -10.56
C ASN A 91 5.02 9.07 -11.86
N LEU A 92 3.75 8.74 -11.93
CA LEU A 92 2.94 8.97 -13.13
C LEU A 92 2.72 10.46 -13.34
N ASP A 93 3.17 10.94 -14.49
CA ASP A 93 3.02 12.35 -14.87
C ASP A 93 3.60 13.31 -13.82
N GLY A 94 4.65 12.86 -13.12
CA GLY A 94 5.29 13.71 -12.14
C GLY A 94 4.50 13.89 -10.85
N PHE A 95 3.58 12.99 -10.57
CA PHE A 95 2.71 13.11 -9.40
C PHE A 95 3.50 13.31 -8.11
N TRP A 96 4.61 12.58 -7.97
CA TRP A 96 5.39 12.60 -6.74
C TRP A 96 6.53 13.63 -6.73
N ASP A 97 6.65 14.43 -7.78
CA ASP A 97 7.78 15.37 -7.87
C ASP A 97 7.85 16.31 -6.68
N GLY A 98 6.70 16.85 -6.27
CA GLY A 98 6.69 17.77 -5.13
C GLY A 98 7.13 17.09 -3.83
N PHE A 99 6.73 15.84 -3.66
CA PHE A 99 7.12 15.08 -2.48
C PHE A 99 8.63 14.86 -2.46
N PHE A 100 9.22 14.51 -3.60
CA PHE A 100 10.66 14.32 -3.66
C PHE A 100 11.41 15.60 -3.34
N THR A 101 10.89 16.72 -3.80
CA THR A 101 11.50 18.01 -3.50
C THR A 101 11.45 18.32 -2.02
N LEU A 102 10.33 17.95 -1.37
CA LEU A 102 10.12 18.21 0.03
C LEU A 102 11.11 17.45 0.90
N ILE A 103 11.39 16.22 0.54
CA ILE A 103 12.25 15.38 1.35
C ILE A 103 13.68 15.37 0.80
#